data_13fc3e9fb0453d58f6ba004c758777ce
#
_entry.id   13fc3e9fb0453d58f6ba004c758777ce
#
_cell.length_a   1.000
_cell.length_b   1.000
_cell.length_c   1.000
_cell.angle_alpha   90.00
_cell.angle_beta   90.00
_cell.angle_gamma   90.00
#
_symmetry.space_group_name_H-M   'P 1'
#
loop_
_entity.id
_entity.type
_entity.pdbx_description
1 polymer ?
#
loop_
_entity_poly.entity_id
_entity_poly.type
_entity_poly.pdbx_seq_one_letter_code
_entity_poly.pdbx_strand_id
1 'polypeptide(L)'
;MINPLPLGTVLPKPFCAACGHDLSGAVTSASCPECGRPLVEVLVREHRLGGSYGKPTRRYTSKRRVLGLPLLSIALGPDSAGKMGHAKGYFAVGDIATGVFAFGGLARGVVAFGGVSLGGVTFGGLSIGTCAAFGGGAVALLGSAVGGFAAGIVAAGGGAIGVIAQGGFAMGWLARGGAANGVHAWSSAGSSAGRGSSVPDAATQALFDQYAWLIGPSGAAPQIQYNLVWTGVIAVAVIVLALTPLLLARAKRDPVAEELNR
;
A
#
# COMPACT_ATOMS: atom_id res chain seq x y z
N MET A 1 -5.79 -36.94 -3.15
CA MET A 1 -5.37 -37.08 -4.56
C MET A 1 -4.02 -36.41 -4.68
N ILE A 2 -2.97 -37.20 -4.81
CA ILE A 2 -1.58 -36.73 -4.97
C ILE A 2 -1.41 -36.45 -6.46
N ASN A 3 -1.23 -35.18 -6.83
CA ASN A 3 -0.94 -34.79 -8.21
C ASN A 3 0.44 -35.37 -8.59
N PRO A 4 0.57 -36.19 -9.65
CA PRO A 4 1.86 -36.67 -10.10
C PRO A 4 2.70 -35.48 -10.59
N LEU A 5 3.95 -35.42 -10.14
CA LEU A 5 4.96 -34.45 -10.59
C LEU A 5 5.15 -34.58 -12.10
N PRO A 6 5.28 -33.44 -12.82
CA PRO A 6 5.53 -33.48 -14.27
C PRO A 6 6.84 -34.21 -14.57
N LEU A 7 6.77 -35.18 -15.48
CA LEU A 7 7.90 -35.92 -16.03
C LEU A 7 8.91 -34.93 -16.64
N GLY A 8 10.09 -34.79 -15.99
CA GLY A 8 11.18 -33.96 -16.50
C GLY A 8 11.80 -32.99 -15.45
N THR A 9 11.29 -32.89 -14.25
CA THR A 9 11.99 -32.16 -13.19
C THR A 9 13.15 -33.03 -12.67
N VAL A 10 14.36 -32.64 -13.03
CA VAL A 10 15.58 -33.18 -12.38
C VAL A 10 15.52 -32.73 -10.92
N LEU A 11 15.12 -33.63 -10.02
CA LEU A 11 15.20 -33.37 -8.58
C LEU A 11 16.67 -33.09 -8.24
N PRO A 12 16.98 -32.04 -7.49
CA PRO A 12 18.33 -31.80 -7.02
C PRO A 12 18.79 -33.04 -6.23
N LYS A 13 20.01 -33.49 -6.48
CA LYS A 13 20.57 -34.64 -5.78
C LYS A 13 20.56 -34.37 -4.28
N PRO A 14 20.11 -35.33 -3.45
CA PRO A 14 20.12 -35.15 -2.00
C PRO A 14 21.56 -35.03 -1.51
N PHE A 15 21.87 -34.01 -0.73
CA PHE A 15 23.19 -33.78 -0.14
C PHE A 15 23.07 -33.50 1.36
N CYS A 16 24.12 -33.81 2.12
CA CYS A 16 24.17 -33.50 3.54
C CYS A 16 24.35 -31.99 3.77
N ALA A 17 23.40 -31.33 4.40
CA ALA A 17 23.47 -29.89 4.67
C ALA A 17 24.61 -29.51 5.64
N ALA A 18 25.20 -30.47 6.36
CA ALA A 18 26.29 -30.23 7.30
C ALA A 18 27.68 -30.34 6.69
N CYS A 19 27.90 -31.30 5.79
CA CYS A 19 29.21 -31.57 5.19
C CYS A 19 29.23 -31.54 3.66
N GLY A 20 28.08 -31.40 3.01
CA GLY A 20 27.97 -31.34 1.54
C GLY A 20 28.05 -32.72 0.83
N HIS A 21 28.14 -33.82 1.60
CA HIS A 21 28.25 -35.18 1.03
C HIS A 21 27.01 -35.57 0.22
N ASP A 22 27.19 -36.20 -0.96
CA ASP A 22 26.08 -36.68 -1.81
C ASP A 22 25.39 -37.88 -1.17
N LEU A 23 24.11 -37.75 -0.86
CA LEU A 23 23.30 -38.78 -0.19
C LEU A 23 22.51 -39.66 -1.20
N SER A 24 22.78 -39.59 -2.48
CA SER A 24 22.04 -40.33 -3.52
C SER A 24 22.09 -41.87 -3.32
N GLY A 25 23.09 -42.39 -2.60
CA GLY A 25 23.21 -43.79 -2.25
C GLY A 25 22.83 -44.18 -0.82
N ALA A 26 22.44 -43.22 0.01
CA ALA A 26 22.22 -43.43 1.45
C ALA A 26 20.78 -43.86 1.82
N VAL A 27 20.14 -44.67 0.96
CA VAL A 27 18.70 -45.05 1.08
C VAL A 27 18.41 -45.87 2.34
N THR A 28 19.40 -46.55 2.91
CA THR A 28 19.23 -47.43 4.10
C THR A 28 19.94 -46.94 5.36
N SER A 29 20.71 -45.84 5.27
CA SER A 29 21.42 -45.31 6.43
C SER A 29 20.57 -44.31 7.22
N ALA A 30 20.51 -44.45 8.53
CA ALA A 30 19.86 -43.50 9.44
C ALA A 30 20.69 -42.22 9.66
N SER A 31 21.96 -42.20 9.24
CA SER A 31 22.91 -41.11 9.45
C SER A 31 23.81 -40.91 8.22
N CYS A 32 24.31 -39.68 8.04
CA CYS A 32 25.25 -39.34 7.01
C CYS A 32 26.56 -40.15 7.18
N PRO A 33 27.06 -40.85 6.13
CA PRO A 33 28.26 -41.69 6.25
C PRO A 33 29.53 -40.89 6.54
N GLU A 34 29.60 -39.62 6.15
CA GLU A 34 30.78 -38.79 6.36
C GLU A 34 30.80 -38.07 7.70
N CYS A 35 29.71 -37.45 8.15
CA CYS A 35 29.69 -36.63 9.34
C CYS A 35 28.89 -37.22 10.50
N GLY A 36 28.26 -38.40 10.31
CA GLY A 36 27.49 -39.12 11.32
C GLY A 36 26.17 -38.49 11.76
N ARG A 37 25.77 -37.34 11.18
CA ARG A 37 24.52 -36.69 11.57
C ARG A 37 23.28 -37.45 11.11
N PRO A 38 22.23 -37.53 11.91
CA PRO A 38 20.98 -38.19 11.54
C PRO A 38 20.38 -37.59 10.27
N LEU A 39 20.02 -38.45 9.30
CA LEU A 39 19.41 -37.99 8.02
C LEU A 39 18.10 -37.26 8.22
N VAL A 40 17.34 -37.58 9.26
CA VAL A 40 16.10 -36.86 9.62
C VAL A 40 16.38 -35.40 9.99
N GLU A 41 17.48 -35.13 10.71
CA GLU A 41 17.87 -33.75 11.04
C GLU A 41 18.31 -32.99 9.79
N VAL A 42 19.01 -33.65 8.87
CA VAL A 42 19.46 -33.08 7.60
C VAL A 42 18.27 -32.76 6.69
N LEU A 43 17.31 -33.66 6.56
CA LEU A 43 16.09 -33.45 5.76
C LEU A 43 15.23 -32.32 6.29
N VAL A 44 15.09 -32.19 7.60
CA VAL A 44 14.37 -31.07 8.24
C VAL A 44 15.08 -29.74 7.97
N ARG A 45 16.43 -29.75 7.91
CA ARG A 45 17.23 -28.56 7.60
C ARG A 45 17.14 -28.15 6.14
N GLU A 46 17.11 -29.11 5.21
CA GLU A 46 16.96 -28.85 3.79
C GLU A 46 15.64 -28.13 3.48
N HIS A 47 14.57 -28.50 4.18
CA HIS A 47 13.29 -27.79 4.08
C HIS A 47 13.36 -26.32 4.58
N ARG A 48 14.34 -25.98 5.43
CA ARG A 48 14.64 -24.61 5.86
C ARG A 48 15.58 -23.84 4.91
N LEU A 49 16.41 -24.54 4.15
CA LEU A 49 17.39 -23.93 3.25
C LEU A 49 16.86 -23.69 1.82
N GLY A 50 15.80 -24.37 1.41
CA GLY A 50 15.13 -24.16 0.12
C GLY A 50 14.30 -22.89 0.00
N GLY A 51 14.19 -22.10 1.03
CA GLY A 51 13.58 -20.76 1.00
C GLY A 51 14.62 -19.72 0.66
N SER A 52 14.67 -19.30 -0.59
CA SER A 52 15.32 -18.03 -0.98
C SER A 52 15.03 -16.97 0.07
N TYR A 53 16.08 -16.49 0.76
CA TYR A 53 15.99 -15.47 1.80
C TYR A 53 15.16 -15.79 3.05
N GLY A 54 15.64 -16.65 3.94
CA GLY A 54 15.51 -16.73 5.39
C GLY A 54 14.38 -16.05 6.18
N LYS A 55 13.30 -15.61 5.54
CA LYS A 55 12.15 -15.00 6.22
C LYS A 55 11.11 -16.10 6.50
N PRO A 56 10.75 -16.30 7.80
CA PRO A 56 9.72 -17.27 8.14
C PRO A 56 8.41 -16.88 7.45
N THR A 57 7.86 -17.79 6.65
CA THR A 57 6.52 -17.65 6.05
C THR A 57 5.51 -17.61 7.19
N ARG A 58 4.93 -16.45 7.44
CA ARG A 58 3.87 -16.32 8.44
C ARG A 58 2.55 -16.19 7.72
N ARG A 59 1.67 -17.18 7.93
CA ARG A 59 0.30 -17.16 7.42
C ARG A 59 -0.67 -17.32 8.57
N TYR A 60 -1.59 -16.39 8.69
CA TYR A 60 -2.65 -16.42 9.69
C TYR A 60 -3.95 -15.93 9.06
N THR A 61 -5.04 -16.64 9.28
CA THR A 61 -6.38 -16.23 8.84
C THR A 61 -7.34 -16.39 10.01
N SER A 62 -8.01 -15.33 10.39
CA SER A 62 -8.99 -15.34 11.47
C SER A 62 -10.21 -16.18 11.10
N LYS A 63 -10.74 -16.94 12.05
CA LYS A 63 -12.02 -17.68 11.91
C LYS A 63 -13.23 -16.74 11.86
N ARG A 64 -13.14 -15.55 12.48
CA ARG A 64 -14.22 -14.55 12.44
C ARG A 64 -14.28 -13.91 11.06
N ARG A 65 -15.50 -13.81 10.52
CA ARG A 65 -15.76 -13.19 9.22
C ARG A 65 -16.67 -11.98 9.38
N VAL A 66 -16.39 -10.93 8.62
CA VAL A 66 -17.19 -9.70 8.52
C VAL A 66 -17.44 -9.46 7.04
N LEU A 67 -18.69 -9.30 6.63
CA LEU A 67 -19.10 -9.18 5.22
C LEU A 67 -18.56 -10.31 4.31
N GLY A 68 -18.49 -11.55 4.85
CA GLY A 68 -17.96 -12.71 4.12
C GLY A 68 -16.43 -12.79 4.04
N LEU A 69 -15.70 -11.74 4.45
CA LEU A 69 -14.24 -11.70 4.50
C LEU A 69 -13.72 -12.09 5.90
N PRO A 70 -12.60 -12.81 6.02
CA PRO A 70 -11.96 -13.02 7.31
C PRO A 70 -11.56 -11.67 7.92
N LEU A 71 -11.77 -11.51 9.23
CA LEU A 71 -11.48 -10.25 9.93
C LEU A 71 -10.02 -9.85 9.80
N LEU A 72 -9.11 -10.81 9.95
CA LEU A 72 -7.67 -10.59 9.84
C LEU A 72 -7.05 -11.68 8.97
N SER A 73 -6.25 -11.27 8.00
CA SER A 73 -5.46 -12.16 7.16
C SER A 73 -4.03 -11.63 7.08
N ILE A 74 -3.07 -12.47 7.47
CA ILE A 74 -1.64 -12.15 7.41
C ILE A 74 -0.99 -13.16 6.48
N ALA A 75 -0.24 -12.69 5.48
CA ALA A 75 0.50 -13.53 4.56
C ALA A 75 1.82 -12.86 4.18
N LEU A 76 2.86 -13.15 4.95
CA LEU A 76 4.20 -12.59 4.77
C LEU A 76 5.16 -13.65 4.21
N GLY A 77 5.94 -13.27 3.24
CA GLY A 77 6.96 -14.11 2.61
C GLY A 77 6.45 -15.07 1.54
N PRO A 78 7.36 -15.62 0.72
CA PRO A 78 7.03 -16.54 -0.35
C PRO A 78 6.51 -17.87 0.20
N ASP A 79 5.59 -18.50 -0.52
CA ASP A 79 5.12 -19.85 -0.24
C ASP A 79 6.18 -20.91 -0.60
N SER A 80 5.97 -22.16 -0.20
CA SER A 80 6.80 -23.31 -0.62
C SER A 80 6.93 -23.42 -2.16
N ALA A 81 5.98 -22.88 -2.90
CA ALA A 81 6.00 -22.76 -4.36
C ALA A 81 6.63 -21.44 -4.88
N GLY A 82 7.28 -20.64 -4.04
CA GLY A 82 7.88 -19.36 -4.41
C GLY A 82 6.89 -18.22 -4.70
N LYS A 83 5.59 -18.42 -4.49
CA LYS A 83 4.57 -17.39 -4.71
C LYS A 83 4.53 -16.41 -3.54
N MET A 84 4.49 -15.11 -3.84
CA MET A 84 4.37 -14.03 -2.86
C MET A 84 3.15 -14.20 -1.96
N GLY A 85 3.27 -13.79 -0.70
CA GLY A 85 2.21 -13.86 0.29
C GLY A 85 1.02 -12.98 -0.11
N HIS A 86 -0.13 -13.61 -0.41
CA HIS A 86 -1.36 -12.92 -0.76
C HIS A 86 -2.34 -12.97 0.41
N ALA A 87 -2.52 -11.86 1.12
CA ALA A 87 -3.49 -11.71 2.19
C ALA A 87 -4.81 -11.18 1.64
N LYS A 88 -5.92 -11.85 2.00
CA LYS A 88 -7.29 -11.40 1.69
C LYS A 88 -8.10 -11.36 2.96
N GLY A 89 -8.61 -10.18 3.35
CA GLY A 89 -9.38 -10.03 4.57
C GLY A 89 -9.91 -8.62 4.76
N TYR A 90 -10.67 -8.42 5.84
CA TYR A 90 -11.10 -7.08 6.24
C TYR A 90 -9.88 -6.22 6.60
N PHE A 91 -9.01 -6.76 7.45
CA PHE A 91 -7.64 -6.29 7.66
C PHE A 91 -6.69 -7.29 6.98
N ALA A 92 -6.02 -6.86 5.94
CA ALA A 92 -5.06 -7.67 5.20
C ALA A 92 -3.65 -7.12 5.39
N VAL A 93 -2.72 -7.98 5.79
CA VAL A 93 -1.30 -7.64 5.97
C VAL A 93 -0.45 -8.67 5.23
N GLY A 94 0.34 -8.24 4.25
CA GLY A 94 1.14 -9.19 3.45
C GLY A 94 1.94 -8.52 2.35
N ASP A 95 2.67 -9.33 1.59
CA ASP A 95 3.41 -8.83 0.42
C ASP A 95 2.43 -8.24 -0.60
N ILE A 96 1.33 -8.96 -0.86
CA ILE A 96 0.18 -8.49 -1.62
C ILE A 96 -1.03 -8.53 -0.69
N ALA A 97 -1.56 -7.38 -0.33
CA ALA A 97 -2.70 -7.26 0.58
C ALA A 97 -3.94 -6.78 -0.18
N THR A 98 -5.07 -7.47 0.01
CA THR A 98 -6.37 -7.09 -0.58
C THR A 98 -7.45 -7.12 0.50
N GLY A 99 -8.08 -5.97 0.77
CA GLY A 99 -9.08 -5.89 1.83
C GLY A 99 -9.69 -4.51 1.98
N VAL A 100 -10.46 -4.30 3.05
CA VAL A 100 -10.94 -2.94 3.37
C VAL A 100 -9.77 -2.10 3.86
N PHE A 101 -9.00 -2.63 4.81
CA PHE A 101 -7.71 -2.08 5.24
C PHE A 101 -6.60 -3.01 4.75
N ALA A 102 -5.77 -2.52 3.85
CA ALA A 102 -4.69 -3.27 3.24
C ALA A 102 -3.32 -2.67 3.59
N PHE A 103 -2.42 -3.51 4.09
CA PHE A 103 -1.05 -3.13 4.47
C PHE A 103 -0.05 -4.07 3.82
N GLY A 104 0.82 -3.58 2.94
CA GLY A 104 1.78 -4.46 2.29
C GLY A 104 2.66 -3.81 1.23
N GLY A 105 3.44 -4.60 0.54
CA GLY A 105 4.25 -4.13 -0.59
C GLY A 105 3.35 -3.59 -1.71
N LEU A 106 2.36 -4.39 -2.12
CA LEU A 106 1.28 -4.01 -3.00
C LEU A 106 -0.03 -4.10 -2.21
N ALA A 107 -0.66 -2.95 -1.92
CA ALA A 107 -1.87 -2.86 -1.14
C ALA A 107 -3.06 -2.43 -2.01
N ARG A 108 -4.18 -3.16 -1.92
CA ARG A 108 -5.42 -2.84 -2.63
C ARG A 108 -6.59 -2.87 -1.65
N GLY A 109 -7.29 -1.72 -1.48
CA GLY A 109 -8.39 -1.65 -0.53
C GLY A 109 -9.10 -0.31 -0.49
N VAL A 110 -10.06 -0.16 0.42
CA VAL A 110 -10.70 1.13 0.67
C VAL A 110 -9.68 2.10 1.27
N VAL A 111 -8.91 1.60 2.25
CA VAL A 111 -7.75 2.29 2.81
C VAL A 111 -6.53 1.40 2.58
N ALA A 112 -5.54 1.89 1.84
CA ALA A 112 -4.38 1.10 1.45
C ALA A 112 -3.07 1.81 1.83
N PHE A 113 -2.17 1.05 2.47
CA PHE A 113 -0.84 1.48 2.88
C PHE A 113 0.20 0.53 2.29
N GLY A 114 1.11 1.04 1.47
CA GLY A 114 2.11 0.16 0.88
C GLY A 114 3.14 0.83 -0.01
N GLY A 115 4.04 0.06 -0.57
CA GLY A 115 4.97 0.56 -1.59
C GLY A 115 4.21 1.08 -2.81
N VAL A 116 3.30 0.24 -3.31
CA VAL A 116 2.28 0.60 -4.31
C VAL A 116 0.92 0.41 -3.68
N SER A 117 0.11 1.45 -3.66
CA SER A 117 -1.22 1.43 -3.03
C SER A 117 -2.32 1.85 -4.01
N LEU A 118 -3.42 1.09 -4.01
CA LEU A 118 -4.58 1.29 -4.89
C LEU A 118 -5.86 1.28 -4.05
N GLY A 119 -6.72 2.30 -4.16
CA GLY A 119 -7.97 2.28 -3.39
C GLY A 119 -8.71 3.60 -3.24
N GLY A 120 -9.49 3.72 -2.17
CA GLY A 120 -10.22 4.94 -1.83
C GLY A 120 -9.31 6.04 -1.31
N VAL A 121 -8.64 5.75 -0.20
CA VAL A 121 -7.59 6.58 0.41
C VAL A 121 -6.31 5.77 0.43
N THR A 122 -5.25 6.32 -0.15
CA THR A 122 -4.02 5.57 -0.39
C THR A 122 -2.80 6.32 0.14
N PHE A 123 -1.88 5.55 0.75
CA PHE A 123 -0.62 6.04 1.29
C PHE A 123 0.51 5.13 0.82
N GLY A 124 1.54 5.69 0.20
CA GLY A 124 2.65 4.85 -0.26
C GLY A 124 3.71 5.54 -1.09
N GLY A 125 4.64 4.78 -1.61
CA GLY A 125 5.64 5.29 -2.56
C GLY A 125 4.96 5.77 -3.84
N LEU A 126 4.19 4.89 -4.45
CA LEU A 126 3.26 5.18 -5.54
C LEU A 126 1.83 4.93 -5.04
N SER A 127 1.00 5.95 -5.01
CA SER A 127 -0.36 5.89 -4.52
C SER A 127 -1.38 6.32 -5.59
N ILE A 128 -2.37 5.45 -5.84
CA ILE A 128 -3.47 5.72 -6.76
C ILE A 128 -4.76 5.58 -5.97
N GLY A 129 -5.39 6.72 -5.67
CA GLY A 129 -6.61 6.82 -4.89
C GLY A 129 -7.79 7.34 -5.69
N THR A 130 -9.02 6.96 -5.30
CA THR A 130 -10.21 7.60 -5.86
C THR A 130 -10.51 8.91 -5.14
N CYS A 131 -10.45 8.93 -3.80
CA CYS A 131 -10.77 10.10 -2.98
C CYS A 131 -9.51 10.89 -2.57
N ALA A 132 -8.46 10.17 -2.14
CA ALA A 132 -7.23 10.82 -1.71
C ALA A 132 -6.02 9.91 -1.96
N ALA A 133 -4.90 10.53 -2.32
CA ALA A 133 -3.63 9.85 -2.54
C ALA A 133 -2.47 10.63 -1.91
N PHE A 134 -1.64 9.93 -1.14
CA PHE A 134 -0.48 10.50 -0.44
C PHE A 134 0.77 9.68 -0.72
N GLY A 135 1.84 10.30 -1.18
CA GLY A 135 3.07 9.55 -1.40
C GLY A 135 4.13 10.24 -2.24
N GLY A 136 5.15 9.52 -2.65
CA GLY A 136 6.16 10.04 -3.58
C GLY A 136 5.54 10.42 -4.92
N GLY A 137 4.83 9.48 -5.53
CA GLY A 137 3.92 9.69 -6.65
C GLY A 137 2.48 9.49 -6.20
N ALA A 138 1.62 10.49 -6.32
CA ALA A 138 0.24 10.46 -5.88
C ALA A 138 -0.71 10.82 -7.02
N VAL A 139 -1.68 9.94 -7.30
CA VAL A 139 -2.74 10.18 -8.29
C VAL A 139 -4.10 10.00 -7.63
N ALA A 140 -4.92 11.04 -7.62
CA ALA A 140 -6.29 10.99 -7.10
C ALA A 140 -7.29 11.30 -8.21
N LEU A 141 -8.25 10.38 -8.44
CA LEU A 141 -9.19 10.52 -9.57
C LEU A 141 -10.25 11.60 -9.30
N LEU A 142 -10.84 11.61 -8.11
CA LEU A 142 -11.97 12.47 -7.74
C LEU A 142 -11.69 13.42 -6.57
N GLY A 143 -10.44 13.48 -6.12
CA GLY A 143 -10.13 14.23 -4.91
C GLY A 143 -8.72 14.81 -4.89
N SER A 144 -8.06 14.65 -3.75
CA SER A 144 -6.79 15.33 -3.47
C SER A 144 -5.60 14.41 -3.60
N ALA A 145 -4.58 14.85 -4.33
CA ALA A 145 -3.28 14.21 -4.41
C ALA A 145 -2.19 15.06 -3.73
N VAL A 146 -1.40 14.46 -2.87
CA VAL A 146 -0.30 15.14 -2.18
C VAL A 146 0.96 14.29 -2.27
N GLY A 147 2.06 14.86 -2.81
CA GLY A 147 3.28 14.08 -2.95
C GLY A 147 4.42 14.82 -3.61
N GLY A 148 5.50 14.12 -3.89
CA GLY A 148 6.59 14.66 -4.70
C GLY A 148 6.10 15.03 -6.09
N PHE A 149 5.40 14.10 -6.73
CA PHE A 149 4.59 14.33 -7.93
C PHE A 149 3.13 14.05 -7.57
N ALA A 150 2.22 14.99 -7.87
CA ALA A 150 0.80 14.87 -7.56
C ALA A 150 -0.06 15.15 -8.79
N ALA A 151 -1.08 14.30 -9.03
CA ALA A 151 -2.06 14.49 -10.09
C ALA A 151 -3.46 14.23 -9.56
N GLY A 152 -4.39 15.20 -9.75
CA GLY A 152 -5.76 15.06 -9.22
C GLY A 152 -6.59 16.31 -9.43
N ILE A 153 -7.82 16.35 -8.90
CA ILE A 153 -8.63 17.59 -8.94
C ILE A 153 -7.90 18.68 -8.14
N VAL A 154 -7.44 18.33 -6.94
CA VAL A 154 -6.58 19.20 -6.14
C VAL A 154 -5.23 18.51 -6.00
N ALA A 155 -4.18 19.09 -6.53
CA ALA A 155 -2.84 18.52 -6.51
C ALA A 155 -1.89 19.45 -5.76
N ALA A 156 -1.12 18.89 -4.82
CA ALA A 156 -0.11 19.61 -4.06
C ALA A 156 1.20 18.82 -3.96
N GLY A 157 2.31 19.44 -4.36
CA GLY A 157 3.60 18.73 -4.33
C GLY A 157 4.74 19.46 -5.01
N GLY A 158 5.84 18.76 -5.22
CA GLY A 158 6.96 19.28 -6.00
C GLY A 158 6.54 19.57 -7.44
N GLY A 159 5.95 18.60 -8.10
CA GLY A 159 5.22 18.73 -9.36
C GLY A 159 3.74 18.45 -9.15
N ALA A 160 2.86 19.37 -9.53
CA ALA A 160 1.42 19.26 -9.35
C ALA A 160 0.68 19.48 -10.66
N ILE A 161 -0.22 18.55 -11.01
CA ILE A 161 -1.08 18.64 -12.19
C ILE A 161 -2.53 18.42 -11.76
N GLY A 162 -3.42 19.38 -12.02
CA GLY A 162 -4.81 19.26 -11.62
C GLY A 162 -5.66 20.45 -11.98
N VAL A 163 -6.92 20.44 -11.56
CA VAL A 163 -7.77 21.63 -11.73
C VAL A 163 -7.24 22.75 -10.85
N ILE A 164 -6.94 22.44 -9.61
CA ILE A 164 -6.25 23.31 -8.65
C ILE A 164 -4.89 22.67 -8.37
N ALA A 165 -3.81 23.32 -8.79
CA ALA A 165 -2.46 22.80 -8.64
C ALA A 165 -1.59 23.77 -7.83
N GLN A 166 -0.86 23.22 -6.85
CA GLN A 166 0.04 23.97 -5.99
C GLN A 166 1.37 23.26 -5.83
N GLY A 167 2.50 23.89 -6.16
CA GLY A 167 3.78 23.22 -6.03
C GLY A 167 4.97 23.97 -6.56
N GLY A 168 6.11 23.31 -6.59
CA GLY A 168 7.31 23.86 -7.25
C GLY A 168 7.04 24.13 -8.73
N PHE A 169 6.51 23.12 -9.43
CA PHE A 169 5.92 23.22 -10.75
C PHE A 169 4.43 22.91 -10.62
N ALA A 170 3.56 23.82 -11.08
CA ALA A 170 2.11 23.66 -11.02
C ALA A 170 1.48 23.86 -12.39
N MET A 171 0.62 22.92 -12.80
CA MET A 171 -0.11 22.98 -14.05
C MET A 171 -1.59 22.71 -13.81
N GLY A 172 -2.45 23.66 -14.18
CA GLY A 172 -3.89 23.51 -13.99
C GLY A 172 -4.71 24.73 -14.37
N TRP A 173 -6.02 24.67 -14.14
CA TRP A 173 -6.88 25.84 -14.34
C TRP A 173 -6.52 26.97 -13.36
N LEU A 174 -6.36 26.62 -12.08
CA LEU A 174 -5.85 27.48 -11.02
C LEU A 174 -4.50 26.93 -10.57
N ALA A 175 -3.40 27.60 -10.91
CA ALA A 175 -2.06 27.11 -10.64
C ALA A 175 -1.26 28.13 -9.81
N ARG A 176 -0.59 27.66 -8.75
CA ARG A 176 0.23 28.48 -7.86
C ARG A 176 1.54 27.79 -7.54
N GLY A 177 2.66 28.46 -7.72
CA GLY A 177 3.93 27.83 -7.39
C GLY A 177 5.18 28.54 -7.86
N GLY A 178 6.31 27.86 -7.82
CA GLY A 178 7.56 28.36 -8.36
C GLY A 178 7.44 28.68 -9.85
N ALA A 179 7.05 27.70 -10.64
CA ALA A 179 6.67 27.82 -12.03
C ALA A 179 5.20 27.39 -12.19
N ALA A 180 4.31 28.32 -12.48
CA ALA A 180 2.88 28.05 -12.65
C ALA A 180 2.45 28.18 -14.09
N ASN A 181 1.66 27.26 -14.59
CA ASN A 181 1.13 27.23 -15.94
C ASN A 181 -0.38 26.94 -15.92
N GLY A 182 -1.19 27.85 -16.37
CA GLY A 182 -2.65 27.71 -16.36
C GLY A 182 -3.40 28.93 -16.79
N VAL A 183 -4.73 28.88 -16.71
CA VAL A 183 -5.60 30.02 -17.04
C VAL A 183 -5.43 31.13 -15.99
N HIS A 184 -5.48 30.72 -14.72
CA HIS A 184 -5.24 31.60 -13.57
C HIS A 184 -3.96 31.11 -12.89
N ALA A 185 -2.83 31.70 -13.26
CA ALA A 185 -1.53 31.23 -12.80
C ALA A 185 -0.76 32.32 -12.05
N TRP A 186 -0.31 31.97 -10.85
CA TRP A 186 0.55 32.81 -10.03
C TRP A 186 1.92 32.14 -9.82
N SER A 187 2.97 32.71 -10.42
CA SER A 187 4.32 32.17 -10.39
C SER A 187 5.24 33.07 -9.58
N SER A 188 5.93 32.50 -8.57
CA SER A 188 6.96 33.25 -7.81
C SER A 188 8.24 33.48 -8.60
N ALA A 189 8.56 32.62 -9.59
CA ALA A 189 9.71 32.80 -10.47
C ALA A 189 9.44 33.77 -11.65
N GLY A 190 8.25 34.35 -11.70
CA GLY A 190 7.83 35.24 -12.76
C GLY A 190 7.56 34.53 -14.09
N SER A 191 7.38 35.29 -15.15
CA SER A 191 7.03 34.79 -16.50
C SER A 191 8.13 33.96 -17.17
N SER A 192 9.34 33.97 -16.68
CA SER A 192 10.47 33.19 -17.24
C SER A 192 10.34 31.69 -17.03
N ALA A 193 9.59 31.23 -16.00
CA ALA A 193 9.45 29.82 -15.66
C ALA A 193 8.07 29.23 -15.97
N GLY A 194 7.12 30.03 -16.50
CA GLY A 194 5.77 29.59 -16.81
C GLY A 194 4.93 30.71 -17.39
N ARG A 195 3.63 30.49 -17.66
CA ARG A 195 2.69 31.53 -18.10
C ARG A 195 2.13 32.37 -16.95
N GLY A 196 2.46 32.02 -15.70
CA GLY A 196 2.01 32.75 -14.53
C GLY A 196 2.69 34.11 -14.38
N SER A 197 1.95 35.11 -13.96
CA SER A 197 2.49 36.41 -13.57
C SER A 197 3.08 36.36 -12.18
N SER A 198 4.13 37.14 -11.90
CA SER A 198 4.67 37.32 -10.56
C SER A 198 3.71 38.07 -9.63
N VAL A 199 2.84 38.91 -10.21
CA VAL A 199 1.75 39.57 -9.50
C VAL A 199 0.45 39.07 -10.12
N PRO A 200 -0.42 38.36 -9.38
CA PRO A 200 -1.67 37.88 -9.89
C PRO A 200 -2.58 39.07 -10.25
N ASP A 201 -3.31 38.98 -11.35
CA ASP A 201 -4.37 39.92 -11.67
C ASP A 201 -5.52 39.83 -10.64
N ALA A 202 -6.34 40.88 -10.54
CA ALA A 202 -7.40 40.94 -9.54
C ALA A 202 -8.36 39.75 -9.60
N ALA A 203 -8.66 39.23 -10.79
CA ALA A 203 -9.53 38.08 -10.99
C ALA A 203 -8.88 36.80 -10.45
N THR A 204 -7.60 36.59 -10.73
CA THR A 204 -6.83 35.44 -10.21
C THR A 204 -6.71 35.51 -8.69
N GLN A 205 -6.47 36.71 -8.13
CA GLN A 205 -6.39 36.87 -6.68
C GLN A 205 -7.73 36.59 -6.00
N ALA A 206 -8.83 37.07 -6.53
CA ALA A 206 -10.17 36.79 -6.00
C ALA A 206 -10.48 35.28 -6.00
N LEU A 207 -10.05 34.54 -7.03
CA LEU A 207 -10.20 33.07 -7.08
C LEU A 207 -9.35 32.41 -6.01
N PHE A 208 -8.10 32.82 -5.81
CA PHE A 208 -7.28 32.26 -4.71
C PHE A 208 -7.89 32.52 -3.35
N ASP A 209 -8.48 33.70 -3.13
CA ASP A 209 -9.16 34.03 -1.87
C ASP A 209 -10.46 33.23 -1.70
N GLN A 210 -11.21 33.02 -2.77
CA GLN A 210 -12.41 32.18 -2.75
C GLN A 210 -12.09 30.72 -2.40
N TYR A 211 -11.00 30.16 -2.91
CA TYR A 211 -10.57 28.79 -2.63
C TYR A 211 -9.51 28.69 -1.52
N ALA A 212 -9.29 29.77 -0.76
CA ALA A 212 -8.31 29.80 0.33
C ALA A 212 -8.55 28.73 1.40
N TRP A 213 -9.81 28.36 1.63
CA TRP A 213 -10.18 27.28 2.56
C TRP A 213 -9.61 25.91 2.13
N LEU A 214 -9.36 25.69 0.83
CA LEU A 214 -8.84 24.44 0.28
C LEU A 214 -7.33 24.47 0.10
N ILE A 215 -6.78 25.59 -0.37
CA ILE A 215 -5.37 25.74 -0.73
C ILE A 215 -4.55 26.59 0.24
N GLY A 216 -5.18 27.09 1.31
CA GLY A 216 -4.57 28.03 2.26
C GLY A 216 -4.61 29.48 1.80
N PRO A 217 -4.42 30.43 2.72
CA PRO A 217 -4.53 31.86 2.45
C PRO A 217 -3.52 32.32 1.39
N SER A 218 -3.92 33.31 0.61
CA SER A 218 -3.14 33.93 -0.47
C SER A 218 -1.99 34.83 0.01
N GLY A 219 -1.51 34.65 1.25
CA GLY A 219 -0.44 35.46 1.83
C GLY A 219 0.88 35.38 1.08
N ALA A 220 1.65 36.43 1.15
CA ALA A 220 2.78 36.98 0.42
C ALA A 220 3.88 36.06 -0.18
N ALA A 221 3.90 34.78 0.02
CA ALA A 221 4.81 33.84 -0.64
C ALA A 221 4.02 32.62 -1.12
N PRO A 222 4.28 32.09 -2.32
CA PRO A 222 3.69 30.84 -2.79
C PRO A 222 4.31 29.66 -2.04
N GLN A 223 4.07 29.58 -0.74
CA GLN A 223 4.40 28.42 0.06
C GLN A 223 3.33 27.38 -0.18
N ILE A 224 3.73 26.12 -0.26
CA ILE A 224 2.83 24.97 -0.35
C ILE A 224 2.07 24.89 0.98
N GLN A 225 0.98 25.62 1.08
CA GLN A 225 0.06 25.54 2.23
C GLN A 225 -1.14 24.73 1.79
N TYR A 226 -0.98 23.42 1.85
CA TYR A 226 -2.10 22.52 1.67
C TYR A 226 -2.91 22.44 2.97
N ASN A 227 -4.19 22.69 2.86
CA ASN A 227 -5.05 22.54 4.03
C ASN A 227 -5.28 21.04 4.34
N LEU A 228 -4.33 20.45 5.06
CA LEU A 228 -4.36 19.07 5.53
C LEU A 228 -5.64 18.73 6.31
N VAL A 229 -6.34 19.73 6.83
CA VAL A 229 -7.55 19.53 7.62
C VAL A 229 -8.65 18.88 6.78
N TRP A 230 -8.93 19.38 5.57
CA TRP A 230 -9.98 18.81 4.73
C TRP A 230 -9.64 17.41 4.21
N THR A 231 -8.39 17.18 3.84
CA THR A 231 -7.96 15.85 3.45
C THR A 231 -8.00 14.90 4.65
N GLY A 232 -7.64 15.38 5.83
CA GLY A 232 -7.80 14.65 7.08
C GLY A 232 -9.25 14.31 7.37
N VAL A 233 -10.18 15.26 7.21
CA VAL A 233 -11.62 15.03 7.39
C VAL A 233 -12.15 13.96 6.41
N ILE A 234 -11.80 14.05 5.14
CA ILE A 234 -12.19 13.04 4.15
C ILE A 234 -11.60 11.68 4.49
N ALA A 235 -10.32 11.61 4.86
CA ALA A 235 -9.67 10.37 5.25
C ALA A 235 -10.34 9.76 6.49
N VAL A 236 -10.63 10.56 7.52
CA VAL A 236 -11.33 10.12 8.73
C VAL A 236 -12.74 9.64 8.39
N ALA A 237 -13.49 10.36 7.54
CA ALA A 237 -14.83 9.95 7.13
C ALA A 237 -14.80 8.59 6.42
N VAL A 238 -13.84 8.37 5.51
CA VAL A 238 -13.66 7.08 4.82
C VAL A 238 -13.27 5.97 5.81
N ILE A 239 -12.40 6.26 6.76
CA ILE A 239 -12.01 5.31 7.81
C ILE A 239 -13.21 4.95 8.70
N VAL A 240 -13.99 5.93 9.14
CA VAL A 240 -15.20 5.73 9.95
C VAL A 240 -16.23 4.91 9.18
N LEU A 241 -16.48 5.25 7.92
CA LEU A 241 -17.38 4.49 7.06
C LEU A 241 -16.91 3.04 6.88
N ALA A 242 -15.61 2.85 6.69
CA ALA A 242 -15.01 1.52 6.60
C ALA A 242 -15.08 0.74 7.93
N LEU A 243 -15.05 1.39 9.09
CA LEU A 243 -15.16 0.74 10.41
C LEU A 243 -16.61 0.45 10.82
N THR A 244 -17.60 1.16 10.24
CA THR A 244 -19.02 1.03 10.57
C THR A 244 -19.52 -0.42 10.58
N PRO A 245 -19.26 -1.27 9.54
CA PRO A 245 -19.73 -2.65 9.54
C PRO A 245 -19.08 -3.51 10.62
N LEU A 246 -17.86 -3.15 11.05
CA LEU A 246 -17.17 -3.82 12.17
C LEU A 246 -17.86 -3.52 13.50
N LEU A 247 -18.27 -2.27 13.72
CA LEU A 247 -18.99 -1.84 14.92
C LEU A 247 -20.39 -2.48 14.98
N LEU A 248 -21.09 -2.51 13.84
CA LEU A 248 -22.41 -3.15 13.74
C LEU A 248 -22.34 -4.66 13.93
N ALA A 249 -21.30 -5.33 13.40
CA ALA A 249 -21.08 -6.76 13.61
C ALA A 249 -20.76 -7.11 15.08
N ARG A 250 -20.13 -6.18 15.82
CA ARG A 250 -19.85 -6.35 17.25
C ARG A 250 -21.09 -6.17 18.13
N ALA A 251 -22.04 -5.35 17.68
CA ALA A 251 -23.30 -5.13 18.39
C ALA A 251 -24.25 -6.34 18.29
N LYS A 252 -24.12 -7.18 17.26
CA LYS A 252 -24.88 -8.43 17.12
C LYS A 252 -24.19 -9.53 17.94
N ARG A 253 -24.36 -9.51 19.27
CA ARG A 253 -23.93 -10.60 20.15
C ARG A 253 -24.68 -11.87 19.73
N ASP A 254 -23.92 -12.95 19.60
CA ASP A 254 -24.47 -14.26 19.25
C ASP A 254 -25.28 -14.77 20.44
N PRO A 255 -26.64 -14.89 20.36
CA PRO A 255 -27.45 -15.31 21.49
C PRO A 255 -27.07 -16.72 21.99
N VAL A 256 -26.50 -17.55 21.12
CA VAL A 256 -26.03 -18.89 21.45
C VAL A 256 -24.81 -18.88 22.38
N ALA A 257 -23.96 -17.87 22.29
CA ALA A 257 -22.80 -17.74 23.19
C ALA A 257 -23.20 -17.32 24.60
N GLU A 258 -24.37 -16.69 24.79
CA GLU A 258 -24.89 -16.27 26.09
C GLU A 258 -25.58 -17.44 26.80
N GLU A 259 -26.17 -18.38 26.04
CA GLU A 259 -26.81 -19.59 26.55
C GLU A 259 -25.78 -20.66 27.00
N LEU A 260 -24.61 -20.72 26.37
CA LEU A 260 -23.50 -21.63 26.73
C LEU A 260 -22.69 -21.16 27.95
N ASN A 261 -22.85 -19.92 28.38
CA ASN A 261 -22.17 -19.35 29.56
C ASN A 261 -23.07 -19.27 30.81
N ARG A 262 -24.29 -19.81 30.74
CA ARG A 262 -25.18 -20.05 31.91
C ARG A 262 -25.11 -21.50 32.35
#